data_d50a606be95f86c3f54fd5d41ce85378
#
_entry.id   d50a606be95f86c3f54fd5d41ce85378
#
_cell.length_a   1.000
_cell.length_b   1.000
_cell.length_c   1.000
_cell.angle_alpha   90.00
_cell.angle_beta   90.00
_cell.angle_gamma   90.00
#
_symmetry.space_group_name_H-M   'P 1'
#
loop_
_entity.id
_entity.type
_entity.pdbx_description
1 polymer ?
#
loop_
_entity_poly.entity_id
_entity_poly.type
_entity_poly.pdbx_seq_one_letter_code
_entity_poly.pdbx_strand_id
1 'polypeptide(L)'
;MATLERHSYKKVGDEWQITKTMKLTYEKIPYSLSCLSPCLVKLEECLTPDLLTPKYREENTTNPMYGHCYHTTQAMYYLLDTDTLDIMSATDWRGDKHWWLRDRESSYDIDMTLDQYYSIGKEPPYTDGKISKWYGWKNRPHGRTLKLIQKMQPDVANIKTIYYNQV
;
A
#
# COMPACT_ATOMS: atom_id res chain seq x y z
N MET A 1 -16.69 -10.25 4.46
CA MET A 1 -15.26 -10.26 4.13
C MET A 1 -15.03 -9.58 2.81
N ALA A 2 -14.01 -8.78 2.71
CA ALA A 2 -13.60 -8.13 1.47
C ALA A 2 -12.61 -9.01 0.70
N THR A 3 -12.49 -8.77 -0.59
CA THR A 3 -11.62 -9.54 -1.47
C THR A 3 -10.86 -8.62 -2.41
N LEU A 4 -9.58 -8.89 -2.61
CA LEU A 4 -8.73 -8.26 -3.61
C LEU A 4 -8.10 -9.32 -4.50
N GLU A 5 -7.99 -9.01 -5.79
CA GLU A 5 -7.36 -9.92 -6.75
C GLU A 5 -6.22 -9.23 -7.49
N ARG A 6 -5.14 -9.98 -7.70
CA ARG A 6 -4.02 -9.58 -8.54
C ARG A 6 -3.76 -10.66 -9.57
N HIS A 7 -3.75 -10.26 -10.84
CA HIS A 7 -3.45 -11.16 -11.95
C HIS A 7 -2.04 -10.89 -12.50
N SER A 8 -1.32 -11.96 -12.78
CA SER A 8 -0.07 -11.91 -13.55
C SER A 8 -0.35 -12.36 -14.97
N TYR A 9 0.29 -11.72 -15.94
CA TYR A 9 0.05 -11.94 -17.36
C TYR A 9 1.34 -12.30 -18.08
N LYS A 10 1.19 -13.08 -19.16
CA LYS A 10 2.24 -13.37 -20.12
C LYS A 10 1.72 -13.05 -21.52
N LYS A 11 2.56 -12.41 -22.34
CA LYS A 11 2.24 -12.16 -23.74
C LYS A 11 2.59 -13.37 -24.57
N VAL A 12 1.60 -13.88 -25.32
CA VAL A 12 1.78 -14.99 -26.26
C VAL A 12 1.28 -14.52 -27.63
N GLY A 13 2.20 -14.26 -28.56
CA GLY A 13 1.86 -13.58 -29.81
C GLY A 13 1.36 -12.16 -29.54
N ASP A 14 0.16 -11.85 -30.01
CA ASP A 14 -0.49 -10.55 -29.78
C ASP A 14 -1.48 -10.55 -28.63
N GLU A 15 -1.63 -11.68 -27.92
CA GLU A 15 -2.60 -11.85 -26.84
C GLU A 15 -1.93 -11.89 -25.47
N TRP A 16 -2.63 -11.36 -24.46
CA TRP A 16 -2.25 -11.48 -23.07
C TRP A 16 -3.01 -12.62 -22.40
N GLN A 17 -2.29 -13.52 -21.76
CA GLN A 17 -2.85 -14.64 -21.02
C GLN A 17 -2.56 -14.50 -19.53
N ILE A 18 -3.55 -14.81 -18.70
CA ILE A 18 -3.38 -14.85 -17.26
C ILE A 18 -2.57 -16.09 -16.89
N THR A 19 -1.46 -15.91 -16.17
CA THR A 19 -0.62 -17.02 -15.71
C THR A 19 -0.85 -17.36 -14.24
N LYS A 20 -1.24 -16.38 -13.46
CA LYS A 20 -1.43 -16.52 -12.02
C LYS A 20 -2.47 -15.53 -11.50
N THR A 21 -3.30 -15.96 -10.57
CA THR A 21 -4.19 -15.08 -9.81
C THR A 21 -3.91 -15.25 -8.33
N MET A 22 -3.63 -14.16 -7.64
CA MET A 22 -3.58 -14.11 -6.18
C MET A 22 -4.87 -13.47 -5.68
N LYS A 23 -5.60 -14.17 -4.82
CA LYS A 23 -6.84 -13.71 -4.23
C LYS A 23 -6.67 -13.57 -2.73
N LEU A 24 -6.77 -12.34 -2.23
CA LEU A 24 -6.73 -12.04 -0.80
C LEU A 24 -8.16 -11.86 -0.29
N THR A 25 -8.51 -12.62 0.75
CA THR A 25 -9.71 -12.40 1.55
C THR A 25 -9.29 -11.78 2.87
N TYR A 26 -9.96 -10.71 3.30
CA TYR A 26 -9.56 -9.94 4.49
C TYR A 26 -10.76 -9.24 5.11
N GLU A 27 -10.58 -8.71 6.33
CA GLU A 27 -11.58 -7.88 7.00
C GLU A 27 -11.26 -6.40 6.84
N LYS A 28 -12.28 -5.60 6.49
CA LYS A 28 -12.15 -4.15 6.52
C LYS A 28 -12.16 -3.65 7.96
N ILE A 29 -11.45 -2.55 8.19
CA ILE A 29 -11.31 -1.91 9.49
C ILE A 29 -12.23 -0.69 9.53
N PRO A 30 -13.09 -0.54 10.55
CA PRO A 30 -13.93 0.65 10.67
C PRO A 30 -13.08 1.92 10.70
N TYR A 31 -13.52 2.93 9.95
CA TYR A 31 -12.82 4.20 9.85
C TYR A 31 -13.19 5.11 11.03
N SER A 32 -12.50 4.92 12.16
CA SER A 32 -12.67 5.69 13.37
C SER A 32 -11.33 5.81 14.10
N LEU A 33 -11.16 6.83 14.93
CA LEU A 33 -9.92 7.02 15.67
C LEU A 33 -9.60 5.83 16.59
N SER A 34 -10.62 5.24 17.22
CA SER A 34 -10.44 4.10 18.11
C SER A 34 -9.97 2.85 17.39
N CYS A 35 -10.31 2.68 16.10
CA CYS A 35 -9.87 1.55 15.28
C CYS A 35 -8.56 1.84 14.56
N LEU A 36 -8.30 3.10 14.18
CA LEU A 36 -7.08 3.51 13.50
C LEU A 36 -5.83 3.33 14.36
N SER A 37 -5.90 3.74 15.62
CA SER A 37 -4.74 3.70 16.51
C SER A 37 -4.14 2.30 16.68
N PRO A 38 -4.93 1.26 17.03
CA PRO A 38 -4.41 -0.12 17.06
C PRO A 38 -3.92 -0.62 15.70
N CYS A 39 -4.59 -0.20 14.64
CA CYS A 39 -4.22 -0.56 13.27
C CYS A 39 -2.83 -0.02 12.91
N LEU A 40 -2.53 1.23 13.26
CA LEU A 40 -1.24 1.85 13.00
C LEU A 40 -0.11 1.16 13.75
N VAL A 41 -0.33 0.76 15.00
CA VAL A 41 0.66 -0.01 15.78
C VAL A 41 0.96 -1.33 15.08
N LYS A 42 -0.07 -2.06 14.67
CA LYS A 42 0.10 -3.33 13.95
C LYS A 42 0.79 -3.16 12.61
N LEU A 43 0.42 -2.11 11.87
CA LEU A 43 1.05 -1.77 10.60
C LEU A 43 2.56 -1.57 10.77
N GLU A 44 2.96 -0.76 11.75
CA GLU A 44 4.36 -0.47 12.02
C GLU A 44 5.18 -1.72 12.28
N GLU A 45 4.63 -2.66 13.05
CA GLU A 45 5.26 -3.97 13.31
C GLU A 45 5.45 -4.79 12.04
N CYS A 46 4.60 -4.59 11.03
CA CYS A 46 4.59 -5.37 9.80
C CYS A 46 5.44 -4.78 8.68
N LEU A 47 5.97 -3.57 8.84
CA LEU A 47 6.83 -2.91 7.84
C LEU A 47 8.25 -3.44 7.91
N THR A 48 8.48 -4.59 7.32
CA THR A 48 9.75 -5.30 7.33
C THR A 48 10.46 -5.21 5.98
N PRO A 49 11.83 -5.35 5.96
CA PRO A 49 12.61 -5.15 4.73
C PRO A 49 12.28 -6.07 3.56
N ASP A 50 11.64 -7.21 3.82
CA ASP A 50 11.20 -8.13 2.75
C ASP A 50 10.13 -7.52 1.84
N LEU A 51 9.43 -6.47 2.29
CA LEU A 51 8.45 -5.71 1.49
C LEU A 51 9.10 -4.66 0.59
N LEU A 52 10.40 -4.41 0.74
CA LEU A 52 11.09 -3.33 0.03
C LEU A 52 11.62 -3.77 -1.33
N THR A 53 11.56 -2.85 -2.31
CA THR A 53 12.37 -2.94 -3.50
C THR A 53 13.85 -2.80 -3.09
N PRO A 54 14.78 -3.57 -3.72
CA PRO A 54 16.19 -3.56 -3.31
C PRO A 54 16.84 -2.18 -3.20
N LYS A 55 16.48 -1.24 -4.08
CA LYS A 55 17.06 0.11 -4.08
C LYS A 55 16.78 0.92 -2.79
N TYR A 56 15.78 0.53 -2.00
CA TYR A 56 15.41 1.23 -0.78
C TYR A 56 16.00 0.61 0.49
N ARG A 57 16.60 -0.57 0.38
CA ARG A 57 17.03 -1.35 1.56
C ARG A 57 18.16 -0.72 2.33
N GLU A 58 19.09 -0.06 1.66
CA GLU A 58 20.24 0.57 2.31
C GLU A 58 19.80 1.70 3.25
N GLU A 59 19.03 2.66 2.75
CA GLU A 59 18.55 3.77 3.59
C GLU A 59 17.57 3.30 4.66
N ASN A 60 16.79 2.24 4.38
CA ASN A 60 15.86 1.68 5.35
C ASN A 60 16.54 1.16 6.61
N THR A 61 17.81 0.79 6.57
CA THR A 61 18.55 0.32 7.76
C THR A 61 18.63 1.38 8.86
N THR A 62 18.63 2.66 8.49
CA THR A 62 18.68 3.80 9.43
C THR A 62 17.36 4.58 9.47
N ASN A 63 16.47 4.35 8.52
CA ASN A 63 15.16 4.99 8.43
C ASN A 63 14.10 3.91 8.15
N PRO A 64 13.56 3.26 9.18
CA PRO A 64 12.76 2.03 9.04
C PRO A 64 11.48 2.16 8.20
N MET A 65 10.93 3.36 8.06
CA MET A 65 9.73 3.57 7.22
C MET A 65 10.07 3.92 5.77
N TYR A 66 11.33 4.20 5.48
CA TYR A 66 11.75 4.56 4.11
C TYR A 66 11.48 3.42 3.13
N GLY A 67 10.88 3.77 2.00
CA GLY A 67 10.55 2.82 0.94
C GLY A 67 9.20 2.11 1.11
N HIS A 68 8.50 2.34 2.22
CA HIS A 68 7.22 1.67 2.53
C HIS A 68 5.98 2.48 2.16
N CYS A 69 6.10 3.69 1.63
CA CYS A 69 4.94 4.58 1.46
C CYS A 69 3.91 4.05 0.46
N TYR A 70 4.33 3.47 -0.66
CA TYR A 70 3.43 3.01 -1.72
C TYR A 70 2.52 1.87 -1.24
N HIS A 71 3.11 0.75 -0.81
CA HIS A 71 2.31 -0.42 -0.41
C HIS A 71 1.55 -0.18 0.89
N THR A 72 2.07 0.64 1.80
CA THR A 72 1.36 1.05 3.02
C THR A 72 0.11 1.87 2.69
N THR A 73 0.25 2.88 1.82
CA THR A 73 -0.88 3.71 1.39
C THR A 73 -1.93 2.88 0.68
N GLN A 74 -1.50 1.99 -0.20
CA GLN A 74 -2.43 1.10 -0.91
C GLN A 74 -3.13 0.14 0.05
N ALA A 75 -2.41 -0.47 1.00
CA ALA A 75 -3.00 -1.36 1.98
C ALA A 75 -4.07 -0.64 2.83
N MET A 76 -3.76 0.55 3.32
CA MET A 76 -4.70 1.33 4.14
C MET A 76 -5.91 1.80 3.34
N TYR A 77 -5.74 2.13 2.06
CA TYR A 77 -6.85 2.46 1.17
C TYR A 77 -7.87 1.31 1.07
N TYR A 78 -7.38 0.08 0.98
CA TYR A 78 -8.26 -1.09 0.93
C TYR A 78 -8.79 -1.52 2.29
N LEU A 79 -7.99 -1.40 3.34
CA LEU A 79 -8.38 -1.84 4.69
C LEU A 79 -9.44 -0.96 5.32
N LEU A 80 -9.34 0.37 5.18
CA LEU A 80 -10.26 1.29 5.83
C LEU A 80 -11.63 1.29 5.15
N ASP A 81 -12.66 1.07 5.96
CA ASP A 81 -14.04 0.98 5.48
C ASP A 81 -14.64 2.40 5.31
N THR A 82 -14.20 3.08 4.26
CA THR A 82 -14.67 4.42 3.88
C THR A 82 -14.45 4.66 2.40
N ASP A 83 -15.25 5.51 1.80
CA ASP A 83 -15.10 5.97 0.41
C ASP A 83 -14.62 7.44 0.33
N THR A 84 -14.23 8.03 1.46
CA THR A 84 -13.87 9.45 1.54
C THR A 84 -12.40 9.72 1.26
N LEU A 85 -11.58 8.71 1.01
CA LEU A 85 -10.13 8.85 0.89
C LEU A 85 -9.69 9.04 -0.56
N ASP A 86 -8.87 10.06 -0.77
CA ASP A 86 -8.12 10.24 -2.01
C ASP A 86 -6.70 9.71 -1.86
N ILE A 87 -6.18 9.11 -2.93
CA ILE A 87 -4.80 8.68 -3.01
C ILE A 87 -3.97 9.87 -3.49
N MET A 88 -3.03 10.30 -2.65
CA MET A 88 -2.19 11.46 -2.91
C MET A 88 -0.77 11.05 -3.26
N SER A 89 -0.13 11.81 -4.11
CA SER A 89 1.30 11.66 -4.38
C SER A 89 1.95 13.00 -4.67
N ALA A 90 3.25 13.08 -4.37
CA ALA A 90 4.09 14.22 -4.71
C ALA A 90 5.54 13.76 -4.79
N THR A 91 6.36 14.52 -5.49
CA THR A 91 7.81 14.29 -5.53
C THR A 91 8.46 15.13 -4.44
N ASP A 92 9.33 14.50 -3.63
CA ASP A 92 10.05 15.19 -2.59
C ASP A 92 11.33 15.89 -3.14
N TRP A 93 12.11 16.53 -2.22
CA TRP A 93 13.33 17.27 -2.62
C TRP A 93 14.40 16.36 -3.23
N ARG A 94 14.37 15.04 -2.94
CA ARG A 94 15.32 14.05 -3.49
C ARG A 94 14.92 13.54 -4.86
N GLY A 95 13.73 13.89 -5.34
CA GLY A 95 13.14 13.32 -6.54
C GLY A 95 12.41 12.00 -6.31
N ASP A 96 12.27 11.57 -5.06
CA ASP A 96 11.49 10.38 -4.71
C ASP A 96 10.01 10.69 -4.64
N LYS A 97 9.20 9.76 -5.12
CA LYS A 97 7.74 9.92 -5.08
C LYS A 97 7.22 9.44 -3.73
N HIS A 98 6.49 10.31 -3.04
CA HIS A 98 5.82 10.01 -1.78
C HIS A 98 4.33 9.78 -2.01
N TRP A 99 3.76 8.80 -1.29
CA TRP A 99 2.35 8.42 -1.35
C TRP A 99 1.74 8.52 0.03
N TRP A 100 0.48 9.03 0.09
CA TRP A 100 -0.32 9.07 1.32
C TRP A 100 -1.80 9.16 0.96
N LEU A 101 -2.67 9.20 1.96
CA LEU A 101 -4.10 9.37 1.80
C LEU A 101 -4.53 10.74 2.31
N ARG A 102 -5.56 11.31 1.68
CA ARG A 102 -6.22 12.53 2.15
C ARG A 102 -7.70 12.28 2.26
N ASP A 103 -8.28 12.62 3.41
CA ASP A 103 -9.72 12.56 3.60
C ASP A 103 -10.36 13.81 2.95
N ARG A 104 -11.23 13.59 1.96
CA ARG A 104 -11.91 14.69 1.25
C ARG A 104 -12.83 15.50 2.14
N GLU A 105 -13.44 14.87 3.14
CA GLU A 105 -14.40 15.55 4.02
C GLU A 105 -13.75 16.41 5.08
N SER A 106 -12.67 15.91 5.69
CA SER A 106 -11.95 16.65 6.75
C SER A 106 -10.76 17.45 6.24
N SER A 107 -10.28 17.16 5.03
CA SER A 107 -9.04 17.69 4.44
C SER A 107 -7.78 17.27 5.18
N TYR A 108 -7.85 16.26 6.04
CA TYR A 108 -6.68 15.75 6.76
C TYR A 108 -5.88 14.81 5.89
N ASP A 109 -4.55 14.94 5.98
CA ASP A 109 -3.62 13.98 5.41
C ASP A 109 -3.41 12.82 6.38
N ILE A 110 -3.52 11.60 5.85
CA ILE A 110 -3.30 10.35 6.60
C ILE A 110 -2.08 9.69 5.98
N ASP A 111 -0.96 9.80 6.69
CA ASP A 111 0.34 9.33 6.22
C ASP A 111 0.96 8.42 7.28
N MET A 112 0.87 7.13 7.07
CA MET A 112 1.35 6.12 8.00
C MET A 112 2.87 5.98 7.99
N THR A 113 3.55 6.54 6.99
CA THR A 113 5.01 6.48 6.86
C THR A 113 5.68 7.85 7.00
N LEU A 114 5.01 8.80 7.63
CA LEU A 114 5.49 10.17 7.75
C LEU A 114 6.84 10.25 8.50
N ASP A 115 7.14 9.31 9.39
CA ASP A 115 8.39 9.27 10.11
C ASP A 115 9.64 9.08 9.22
N GLN A 116 9.44 8.59 7.98
CA GLN A 116 10.54 8.55 7.01
C GLN A 116 11.11 9.95 6.69
N TYR A 117 10.30 10.99 6.88
CA TYR A 117 10.70 12.38 6.74
C TYR A 117 11.09 13.01 8.08
N TYR A 118 10.25 12.87 9.10
CA TYR A 118 10.50 13.49 10.39
C TYR A 118 11.75 12.95 11.07
N SER A 119 12.08 11.68 10.90
CA SER A 119 13.30 11.09 11.44
C SER A 119 14.59 11.72 10.91
N ILE A 120 14.53 12.36 9.75
CA ILE A 120 15.64 13.06 9.13
C ILE A 120 15.47 14.58 9.12
N GLY A 121 14.53 15.10 9.91
CA GLY A 121 14.30 16.54 10.06
C GLY A 121 13.68 17.23 8.85
N LYS A 122 12.88 16.51 8.06
CA LYS A 122 12.24 17.03 6.86
C LYS A 122 10.73 16.98 6.96
N GLU A 123 10.04 17.87 6.26
CA GLU A 123 8.60 17.86 6.10
C GLU A 123 8.21 17.03 4.88
N PRO A 124 7.13 16.21 4.97
CA PRO A 124 6.60 15.55 3.79
C PRO A 124 6.08 16.57 2.76
N PRO A 125 6.06 16.24 1.46
CA PRO A 125 5.69 17.19 0.41
C PRO A 125 4.16 17.33 0.23
N TYR A 126 3.42 17.54 1.31
CA TYR A 126 1.94 17.56 1.28
C TYR A 126 1.38 18.72 0.46
N THR A 127 2.04 19.89 0.50
CA THR A 127 1.58 21.07 -0.23
C THR A 127 1.61 20.90 -1.74
N ASP A 128 2.49 20.03 -2.25
CA ASP A 128 2.61 19.70 -3.66
C ASP A 128 1.77 18.46 -4.04
N GLY A 129 0.96 17.96 -3.12
CA GLY A 129 0.16 16.77 -3.29
C GLY A 129 -0.86 16.90 -4.40
N LYS A 130 -0.95 15.86 -5.23
CA LYS A 130 -1.96 15.72 -6.28
C LYS A 130 -2.67 14.40 -6.12
N ILE A 131 -3.96 14.38 -6.48
CA ILE A 131 -4.71 13.13 -6.54
C ILE A 131 -4.08 12.25 -7.61
N SER A 132 -3.75 11.02 -7.25
CA SER A 132 -3.15 10.07 -8.19
C SER A 132 -4.17 9.68 -9.26
N LYS A 133 -3.76 9.85 -10.52
CA LYS A 133 -4.55 9.46 -11.70
C LYS A 133 -4.09 8.15 -12.31
N TRP A 134 -3.20 7.44 -11.62
CA TRP A 134 -2.67 6.20 -12.16
C TRP A 134 -3.73 5.11 -12.19
N TYR A 135 -4.09 4.67 -13.38
CA TYR A 135 -5.24 3.82 -13.65
C TYR A 135 -5.23 2.46 -12.96
N GLY A 136 -4.07 1.85 -12.84
CA GLY A 136 -3.97 0.52 -12.25
C GLY A 136 -4.02 0.49 -10.73
N TRP A 137 -3.82 1.63 -10.09
CA TRP A 137 -3.55 1.67 -8.67
C TRP A 137 -4.70 1.13 -7.82
N LYS A 138 -5.92 1.57 -8.07
CA LYS A 138 -7.12 1.17 -7.32
C LYS A 138 -7.56 -0.26 -7.63
N ASN A 139 -7.37 -0.69 -8.87
CA ASN A 139 -7.87 -1.96 -9.36
C ASN A 139 -6.79 -3.04 -9.45
N ARG A 140 -5.55 -2.69 -9.17
CA ARG A 140 -4.39 -3.60 -9.27
C ARG A 140 -3.56 -3.52 -7.99
N PRO A 141 -3.97 -4.20 -6.93
CA PRO A 141 -3.18 -4.22 -5.70
C PRO A 141 -1.80 -4.82 -6.00
N HIS A 142 -0.76 -4.17 -5.51
CA HIS A 142 0.59 -4.68 -5.64
C HIS A 142 0.76 -5.96 -4.81
N GLY A 143 1.61 -6.89 -5.24
CA GLY A 143 1.85 -8.12 -4.48
C GLY A 143 2.31 -7.86 -3.04
N ARG A 144 3.13 -6.84 -2.84
CA ARG A 144 3.57 -6.41 -1.50
C ARG A 144 2.42 -5.89 -0.65
N THR A 145 1.43 -5.25 -1.26
CA THR A 145 0.22 -4.79 -0.57
C THR A 145 -0.58 -5.97 -0.02
N LEU A 146 -0.77 -7.01 -0.83
CA LEU A 146 -1.47 -8.22 -0.38
C LEU A 146 -0.73 -8.88 0.78
N LYS A 147 0.58 -8.98 0.70
CA LYS A 147 1.42 -9.55 1.77
C LYS A 147 1.35 -8.71 3.05
N LEU A 148 1.35 -7.39 2.92
CA LEU A 148 1.24 -6.50 4.08
C LEU A 148 -0.10 -6.68 4.80
N ILE A 149 -1.21 -6.71 4.06
CA ILE A 149 -2.54 -6.93 4.65
C ILE A 149 -2.59 -8.29 5.36
N GLN A 150 -2.04 -9.34 4.74
CA GLN A 150 -1.98 -10.65 5.37
C GLN A 150 -1.16 -10.64 6.67
N LYS A 151 -0.03 -9.95 6.69
CA LYS A 151 0.78 -9.79 7.91
C LYS A 151 0.04 -9.04 9.02
N MET A 152 -0.79 -8.06 8.65
CA MET A 152 -1.56 -7.29 9.62
C MET A 152 -2.74 -8.09 10.21
N GLN A 153 -3.24 -9.07 9.49
CA GLN A 153 -4.40 -9.88 9.89
C GLN A 153 -4.09 -11.38 9.76
N PRO A 154 -3.07 -11.90 10.47
CA PRO A 154 -2.57 -13.26 10.24
C PRO A 154 -3.60 -14.36 10.51
N ASP A 155 -4.59 -14.11 11.39
CA ASP A 155 -5.61 -15.08 11.76
C ASP A 155 -6.87 -15.02 10.89
N VAL A 156 -7.02 -13.95 10.08
CA VAL A 156 -8.24 -13.66 9.33
C VAL A 156 -7.97 -13.58 7.83
N ALA A 157 -6.92 -12.87 7.43
CA ALA A 157 -6.60 -12.66 6.02
C ALA A 157 -5.93 -13.89 5.42
N ASN A 158 -6.36 -14.26 4.23
CA ASN A 158 -5.84 -15.42 3.53
C ASN A 158 -5.58 -15.11 2.05
N ILE A 159 -4.39 -15.48 1.58
CA ILE A 159 -4.03 -15.39 0.16
C ILE A 159 -4.14 -16.79 -0.46
N LYS A 160 -4.98 -16.91 -1.47
CA LYS A 160 -5.09 -18.10 -2.30
C LYS A 160 -4.46 -17.79 -3.67
N THR A 161 -3.54 -18.64 -4.10
CA THR A 161 -2.88 -18.50 -5.40
C THR A 161 -3.35 -19.59 -6.35
N ILE A 162 -3.75 -19.18 -7.54
CA ILE A 162 -4.18 -20.08 -8.62
C ILE A 162 -3.21 -19.90 -9.77
N TYR A 163 -2.61 -21.00 -10.24
CA TYR A 163 -1.77 -21.03 -11.42
C TYR A 163 -2.56 -21.61 -12.59
N TYR A 164 -2.43 -20.99 -13.74
CA TYR A 164 -3.12 -21.44 -14.95
C TYR A 164 -2.12 -22.14 -15.87
N ASN A 165 -2.51 -23.30 -16.37
CA ASN A 165 -1.70 -24.02 -17.34
C ASN A 165 -1.70 -23.28 -18.67
N GLN A 166 -0.51 -23.03 -19.19
CA GLN A 166 -0.27 -22.44 -20.50
C GLN A 166 0.02 -23.55 -21.49
N VAL A 167 -0.77 -23.63 -22.52
CA VAL A 167 -0.52 -24.59 -23.61
C VAL A 167 0.32 -23.96 -24.70
#